data_2d41891fc031506c96a9b60c7e74fc16
#
_entry.id   2d41891fc031506c96a9b60c7e74fc16
#
_cell.length_a   1.000
_cell.length_b   1.000
_cell.length_c   1.000
_cell.angle_alpha   90.00
_cell.angle_beta   90.00
_cell.angle_gamma   90.00
#
_symmetry.space_group_name_H-M   'P 1'
#
loop_
_entity.id
_entity.type
_entity.pdbx_description
1 polymer ?
#
loop_
_entity_poly.entity_id
_entity_poly.type
_entity_poly.pdbx_seq_one_letter_code
_entity_poly.pdbx_strand_id
1 'polypeptide(L)'
;MIFLDRGDEILEPLGLVMEGDNGTWYYEGKSADRLWHKSALGTIMEGGGISLTSVEMLFCINHRNIEPPSIDFIKTALDTDSKLIMEYAVMEALRTPGNKIVLSRSLDSLGIGHSKKSWGLRWNSDKHPSKDLPASEIRWYTAEEEFDHNDLFDWVTEVESFGRIAEALVVDEELSVVTYHLSTSDPIGSLKPPTTEDFLKISNYEYSETITGGAFFATVSDWPVEAIGVPTHLSLIHISEPTRLRRI
;
A
#
# COMPACT_ATOMS: atom_id res chain seq x y z
N MET A 1 14.70 -50.49 36.70
CA MET A 1 14.29 -50.12 35.37
C MET A 1 12.99 -49.35 35.50
N ILE A 2 13.07 -48.00 35.59
CA ILE A 2 11.94 -47.13 35.82
C ILE A 2 11.62 -46.50 34.49
N PHE A 3 10.49 -46.90 33.88
CA PHE A 3 9.92 -46.22 32.74
C PHE A 3 9.27 -44.93 33.23
N LEU A 4 9.87 -43.81 32.87
CA LEU A 4 9.22 -42.51 32.97
C LEU A 4 8.24 -42.43 31.77
N ASP A 5 6.97 -42.54 32.13
CA ASP A 5 5.83 -42.19 31.28
C ASP A 5 5.94 -40.69 30.98
N ARG A 6 6.38 -40.33 29.73
CA ARG A 6 6.22 -39.00 29.20
C ARG A 6 4.78 -38.91 28.78
N GLY A 7 3.97 -38.24 29.64
CA GLY A 7 2.62 -37.89 29.26
C GLY A 7 2.62 -37.26 27.88
N ASP A 8 1.83 -37.83 26.99
CA ASP A 8 1.47 -37.21 25.70
C ASP A 8 0.91 -35.82 25.97
N GLU A 9 1.72 -34.78 25.82
CA GLU A 9 1.20 -33.43 25.59
C GLU A 9 0.39 -33.54 24.33
N ILE A 10 -0.92 -33.59 24.48
CA ILE A 10 -1.86 -33.38 23.39
C ILE A 10 -1.57 -31.96 22.89
N LEU A 11 -0.78 -31.86 21.82
CA LEU A 11 -0.63 -30.64 21.06
C LEU A 11 -2.04 -30.25 20.61
N GLU A 12 -2.64 -29.28 21.32
CA GLU A 12 -3.89 -28.68 20.87
C GLU A 12 -3.69 -28.26 19.39
N PRO A 13 -4.59 -28.61 18.49
CA PRO A 13 -4.46 -28.27 17.08
C PRO A 13 -4.25 -26.74 16.98
N LEU A 14 -3.26 -26.34 16.18
CA LEU A 14 -2.84 -24.97 15.92
C LEU A 14 -3.92 -24.18 15.17
N GLY A 15 -5.13 -24.09 15.76
CA GLY A 15 -6.27 -23.37 15.19
C GLY A 15 -6.96 -24.11 14.03
N LEU A 16 -8.27 -24.05 14.01
CA LEU A 16 -9.09 -24.58 12.92
C LEU A 16 -9.29 -23.47 11.90
N VAL A 17 -8.98 -23.77 10.61
CA VAL A 17 -9.26 -22.89 9.49
C VAL A 17 -10.44 -23.45 8.71
N MET A 18 -11.47 -22.64 8.51
CA MET A 18 -12.65 -22.98 7.72
C MET A 18 -12.87 -21.93 6.65
N GLU A 19 -13.27 -22.37 5.46
CA GLU A 19 -13.71 -21.47 4.40
C GLU A 19 -15.06 -20.85 4.77
N GLY A 20 -15.13 -19.53 4.65
CA GLY A 20 -16.36 -18.76 4.81
C GLY A 20 -16.89 -18.26 3.47
N ASP A 21 -17.95 -17.48 3.53
CA ASP A 21 -18.53 -16.86 2.34
C ASP A 21 -17.61 -15.77 1.76
N ASN A 22 -17.62 -15.60 0.43
CA ASN A 22 -16.95 -14.50 -0.28
C ASN A 22 -15.42 -14.41 -0.08
N GLY A 23 -14.71 -15.53 -0.03
CA GLY A 23 -13.25 -15.55 0.09
C GLY A 23 -12.75 -15.09 1.47
N THR A 24 -13.54 -15.32 2.49
CA THR A 24 -13.14 -15.16 3.90
C THR A 24 -12.75 -16.50 4.50
N TRP A 25 -11.88 -16.46 5.51
CA TRP A 25 -11.35 -17.64 6.19
C TRP A 25 -11.52 -17.46 7.70
N TYR A 26 -12.19 -18.40 8.32
CA TYR A 26 -12.39 -18.39 9.76
C TYR A 26 -11.26 -19.15 10.44
N TYR A 27 -10.62 -18.48 11.38
CA TYR A 27 -9.52 -19.03 12.16
C TYR A 27 -9.87 -18.98 13.63
N GLU A 28 -9.94 -20.15 14.27
CA GLU A 28 -10.31 -20.31 15.65
C GLU A 28 -9.14 -20.88 16.48
N GLY A 29 -9.18 -20.66 17.80
CA GLY A 29 -8.20 -21.14 18.74
C GLY A 29 -7.43 -20.02 19.44
N LYS A 30 -6.60 -20.39 20.40
CA LYS A 30 -5.82 -19.43 21.21
C LYS A 30 -4.91 -18.51 20.40
N SER A 31 -4.50 -18.96 19.22
CA SER A 31 -3.65 -18.17 18.34
C SER A 31 -4.43 -17.07 17.60
N ALA A 32 -5.74 -17.23 17.38
CA ALA A 32 -6.58 -16.27 16.70
C ALA A 32 -6.61 -14.92 17.44
N ASP A 33 -6.88 -14.93 18.74
CA ASP A 33 -6.86 -13.74 19.59
C ASP A 33 -5.49 -13.03 19.53
N ARG A 34 -4.41 -13.80 19.48
CA ARG A 34 -3.06 -13.25 19.41
C ARG A 34 -2.80 -12.56 18.07
N LEU A 35 -3.32 -13.08 16.95
CA LEU A 35 -3.18 -12.44 15.64
C LEU A 35 -3.83 -11.07 15.64
N TRP A 36 -5.02 -10.93 16.19
CA TRP A 36 -5.66 -9.63 16.33
C TRP A 36 -4.92 -8.73 17.33
N HIS A 37 -4.80 -9.15 18.58
CA HIS A 37 -4.26 -8.29 19.65
C HIS A 37 -2.81 -7.88 19.47
N LYS A 38 -2.00 -8.68 18.77
CA LYS A 38 -0.58 -8.36 18.50
C LYS A 38 -0.36 -7.71 17.16
N SER A 39 -1.10 -8.15 16.15
CA SER A 39 -0.80 -7.80 14.75
C SER A 39 -1.94 -7.09 14.05
N ALA A 40 -3.12 -6.97 14.65
CA ALA A 40 -4.32 -6.45 13.99
C ALA A 40 -4.57 -7.16 12.64
N LEU A 41 -4.54 -8.49 12.65
CA LEU A 41 -4.87 -9.34 11.50
C LEU A 41 -6.27 -9.86 11.67
N GLY A 42 -7.07 -9.75 10.62
CA GLY A 42 -8.44 -10.20 10.58
C GLY A 42 -9.43 -9.32 11.35
N THR A 43 -10.64 -9.81 11.48
CA THR A 43 -11.74 -9.18 12.22
C THR A 43 -12.21 -10.13 13.31
N ILE A 44 -12.34 -9.65 14.55
CA ILE A 44 -12.87 -10.45 15.66
C ILE A 44 -14.31 -10.83 15.36
N MET A 45 -14.66 -12.09 15.61
CA MET A 45 -15.99 -12.62 15.42
C MET A 45 -16.77 -12.75 16.73
N GLU A 46 -18.10 -12.61 16.64
CA GLU A 46 -19.00 -12.95 17.75
C GLU A 46 -18.88 -14.46 18.02
N GLY A 47 -18.50 -14.83 19.23
CA GLY A 47 -18.28 -16.24 19.60
C GLY A 47 -16.82 -16.68 19.67
N GLY A 48 -15.90 -15.81 19.29
CA GLY A 48 -14.45 -16.08 19.33
C GLY A 48 -13.86 -16.37 17.94
N GLY A 49 -12.52 -16.29 17.87
CA GLY A 49 -11.84 -16.42 16.60
C GLY A 49 -11.79 -15.15 15.77
N ILE A 50 -11.23 -15.24 14.59
CA ILE A 50 -11.08 -14.14 13.63
C ILE A 50 -11.50 -14.57 12.23
N SER A 51 -12.06 -13.63 11.47
CA SER A 51 -12.23 -13.75 10.03
C SER A 51 -11.05 -13.10 9.31
N LEU A 52 -10.41 -13.83 8.41
CA LEU A 52 -9.30 -13.38 7.58
C LEU A 52 -9.76 -13.27 6.13
N THR A 53 -9.27 -12.29 5.42
CA THR A 53 -9.39 -12.22 3.96
C THR A 53 -8.35 -13.13 3.31
N SER A 54 -8.47 -13.43 2.01
CA SER A 54 -7.49 -14.25 1.30
C SER A 54 -6.08 -13.68 1.38
N VAL A 55 -5.92 -12.36 1.27
CA VAL A 55 -4.60 -11.71 1.40
C VAL A 55 -4.04 -11.78 2.82
N GLU A 56 -4.89 -11.61 3.84
CA GLU A 56 -4.47 -11.77 5.24
C GLU A 56 -4.12 -13.22 5.56
N MET A 57 -4.88 -14.17 5.01
CA MET A 57 -4.58 -15.59 5.14
C MET A 57 -3.24 -15.93 4.50
N LEU A 58 -2.97 -15.46 3.29
CA LEU A 58 -1.69 -15.64 2.61
C LEU A 58 -0.53 -15.04 3.43
N PHE A 59 -0.73 -13.85 4.02
CA PHE A 59 0.24 -13.25 4.93
C PHE A 59 0.46 -14.11 6.19
N CYS A 60 -0.59 -14.68 6.75
CA CYS A 60 -0.48 -15.55 7.93
C CYS A 60 0.27 -16.84 7.61
N ILE A 61 0.04 -17.45 6.47
CA ILE A 61 0.78 -18.64 6.01
C ILE A 61 2.28 -18.34 5.94
N ASN A 62 2.66 -17.24 5.29
CA ASN A 62 4.06 -16.91 5.05
C ASN A 62 4.80 -16.35 6.27
N HIS A 63 4.10 -15.65 7.18
CA HIS A 63 4.75 -14.90 8.27
C HIS A 63 4.32 -15.28 9.68
N ARG A 64 3.34 -16.18 9.83
CA ARG A 64 2.80 -16.57 11.16
C ARG A 64 2.73 -18.07 11.36
N ASN A 65 3.29 -18.85 10.42
CA ASN A 65 3.32 -20.31 10.45
C ASN A 65 1.91 -20.93 10.60
N ILE A 66 0.92 -20.35 9.94
CA ILE A 66 -0.42 -20.93 9.83
C ILE A 66 -0.39 -21.89 8.65
N GLU A 67 -0.94 -23.08 8.82
CA GLU A 67 -1.08 -24.03 7.71
C GLU A 67 -2.12 -23.53 6.70
N PRO A 68 -1.88 -23.70 5.40
CA PRO A 68 -2.87 -23.35 4.39
C PRO A 68 -4.15 -24.20 4.60
N PRO A 69 -5.34 -23.60 4.39
CA PRO A 69 -6.62 -24.30 4.59
C PRO A 69 -6.76 -25.55 3.71
N SER A 70 -6.18 -25.53 2.53
CA SER A 70 -6.15 -26.64 1.59
C SER A 70 -4.90 -26.56 0.72
N ILE A 71 -4.55 -27.66 0.05
CA ILE A 71 -3.44 -27.72 -0.90
C ILE A 71 -3.66 -26.78 -2.11
N ASP A 72 -4.93 -26.55 -2.46
CA ASP A 72 -5.33 -25.72 -3.60
C ASP A 72 -5.69 -24.28 -3.20
N PHE A 73 -5.44 -23.87 -1.94
CA PHE A 73 -5.83 -22.56 -1.41
C PHE A 73 -5.41 -21.40 -2.34
N ILE A 74 -4.13 -21.35 -2.71
CA ILE A 74 -3.61 -20.26 -3.55
C ILE A 74 -4.30 -20.24 -4.90
N LYS A 75 -4.50 -21.39 -5.53
CA LYS A 75 -5.19 -21.50 -6.81
C LYS A 75 -6.62 -21.00 -6.70
N THR A 76 -7.38 -21.48 -5.73
CA THR A 76 -8.78 -21.08 -5.52
C THR A 76 -8.89 -19.58 -5.24
N ALA A 77 -7.98 -19.04 -4.43
CA ALA A 77 -7.96 -17.61 -4.11
C ALA A 77 -7.61 -16.75 -5.33
N LEU A 78 -6.69 -17.20 -6.20
CA LEU A 78 -6.35 -16.51 -7.46
C LEU A 78 -7.46 -16.61 -8.50
N ASP A 79 -8.19 -17.72 -8.56
CA ASP A 79 -9.36 -17.86 -9.43
C ASP A 79 -10.48 -16.87 -9.03
N THR A 80 -10.52 -16.48 -7.75
CA THR A 80 -11.48 -15.50 -7.22
C THR A 80 -10.97 -14.06 -7.36
N ASP A 81 -9.68 -13.83 -7.13
CA ASP A 81 -9.04 -12.52 -7.20
C ASP A 81 -7.69 -12.62 -7.92
N SER A 82 -7.67 -12.24 -9.20
CA SER A 82 -6.45 -12.28 -10.02
C SER A 82 -5.36 -11.28 -9.56
N LYS A 83 -5.71 -10.27 -8.76
CA LYS A 83 -4.78 -9.28 -8.21
C LYS A 83 -4.22 -9.68 -6.83
N LEU A 84 -4.61 -10.84 -6.28
CA LEU A 84 -4.25 -11.29 -4.94
C LEU A 84 -2.74 -11.23 -4.65
N ILE A 85 -1.89 -11.61 -5.59
CA ILE A 85 -0.43 -11.63 -5.38
C ILE A 85 0.12 -10.20 -5.29
N MET A 86 -0.40 -9.27 -6.08
CA MET A 86 -0.03 -7.85 -6.00
C MET A 86 -0.55 -7.22 -4.70
N GLU A 87 -1.80 -7.54 -4.32
CA GLU A 87 -2.36 -7.14 -3.02
C GLU A 87 -1.51 -7.67 -1.86
N TYR A 88 -1.04 -8.92 -1.96
CA TYR A 88 -0.13 -9.51 -0.98
C TYR A 88 1.21 -8.76 -0.91
N ALA A 89 1.80 -8.40 -2.03
CA ALA A 89 3.04 -7.61 -2.05
C ALA A 89 2.88 -6.27 -1.32
N VAL A 90 1.74 -5.58 -1.52
CA VAL A 90 1.38 -4.36 -0.78
C VAL A 90 1.28 -4.64 0.72
N MET A 91 0.54 -5.69 1.09
CA MET A 91 0.37 -6.09 2.49
C MET A 91 1.72 -6.39 3.16
N GLU A 92 2.57 -7.13 2.48
CA GLU A 92 3.90 -7.52 2.97
C GLU A 92 4.82 -6.30 3.13
N ALA A 93 4.89 -5.44 2.12
CA ALA A 93 5.70 -4.22 2.16
C ALA A 93 5.34 -3.30 3.33
N LEU A 94 4.05 -3.18 3.64
CA LEU A 94 3.56 -2.35 4.73
C LEU A 94 3.75 -3.00 6.10
N ARG A 95 3.59 -4.33 6.21
CA ARG A 95 3.66 -5.04 7.48
C ARG A 95 5.06 -5.47 7.90
N THR A 96 5.98 -5.66 6.95
CA THR A 96 7.36 -6.06 7.26
C THR A 96 8.08 -5.09 8.21
N PRO A 97 7.91 -3.75 8.09
CA PRO A 97 8.44 -2.81 9.07
C PRO A 97 7.73 -2.82 10.44
N GLY A 98 6.70 -3.68 10.62
CA GLY A 98 5.95 -3.83 11.86
C GLY A 98 4.66 -3.03 11.93
N ASN A 99 4.27 -2.30 10.89
CA ASN A 99 3.00 -1.58 10.88
C ASN A 99 1.80 -2.54 10.94
N LYS A 100 0.69 -2.03 11.43
CA LYS A 100 -0.58 -2.75 11.45
C LYS A 100 -1.51 -2.18 10.37
N ILE A 101 -2.11 -3.07 9.61
CA ILE A 101 -3.02 -2.71 8.51
C ILE A 101 -4.35 -3.38 8.78
N VAL A 102 -5.43 -2.61 8.69
CA VAL A 102 -6.79 -3.14 8.68
C VAL A 102 -7.43 -2.75 7.36
N LEU A 103 -7.93 -3.74 6.65
CA LEU A 103 -8.57 -3.55 5.35
C LEU A 103 -9.92 -2.85 5.50
N SER A 104 -10.31 -2.02 4.52
CA SER A 104 -11.57 -1.24 4.57
C SER A 104 -12.79 -2.12 4.81
N ARG A 105 -12.84 -3.30 4.23
CA ARG A 105 -13.90 -4.29 4.42
C ARG A 105 -14.05 -4.82 5.85
N SER A 106 -13.06 -4.59 6.71
CA SER A 106 -13.04 -5.00 8.12
C SER A 106 -13.22 -3.83 9.09
N LEU A 107 -13.29 -2.60 8.60
CA LEU A 107 -13.31 -1.38 9.44
C LEU A 107 -14.66 -1.08 10.07
N ASP A 108 -15.76 -1.52 9.48
CA ASP A 108 -17.11 -1.29 10.00
C ASP A 108 -17.26 -1.79 11.44
N SER A 109 -16.62 -2.93 11.75
CA SER A 109 -16.61 -3.50 13.09
C SER A 109 -15.87 -2.65 14.13
N LEU A 110 -14.99 -1.74 13.69
CA LEU A 110 -14.22 -0.84 14.56
C LEU A 110 -14.86 0.53 14.72
N GLY A 111 -15.89 0.86 13.93
CA GLY A 111 -16.55 2.17 13.96
C GLY A 111 -15.65 3.34 13.56
N ILE A 112 -14.60 3.09 12.79
CA ILE A 112 -13.64 4.10 12.34
C ILE A 112 -14.10 4.65 10.98
N GLY A 113 -14.45 5.94 10.94
CA GLY A 113 -14.76 6.63 9.68
C GLY A 113 -13.54 6.64 8.76
N HIS A 114 -13.75 6.37 7.47
CA HIS A 114 -12.69 6.32 6.46
C HIS A 114 -13.29 6.57 5.08
N SER A 115 -12.44 6.89 4.10
CA SER A 115 -12.87 6.97 2.72
C SER A 115 -13.22 5.58 2.17
N LYS A 116 -14.36 5.46 1.49
CA LYS A 116 -14.76 4.22 0.81
C LYS A 116 -13.85 3.87 -0.36
N LYS A 117 -13.05 4.83 -0.82
CA LYS A 117 -12.06 4.64 -1.88
C LYS A 117 -10.76 4.01 -1.35
N SER A 118 -10.55 4.00 -0.03
CA SER A 118 -9.35 3.44 0.60
C SER A 118 -9.39 1.92 0.62
N TRP A 119 -8.27 1.27 0.32
CA TRP A 119 -8.07 -0.17 0.45
C TRP A 119 -7.95 -0.59 1.92
N GLY A 120 -7.31 0.25 2.74
CA GLY A 120 -7.12 -0.03 4.15
C GLY A 120 -6.54 1.16 4.91
N LEU A 121 -6.44 1.00 6.23
CA LEU A 121 -5.86 1.97 7.14
C LEU A 121 -4.60 1.40 7.77
N ARG A 122 -3.61 2.26 8.01
CA ARG A 122 -2.33 1.91 8.61
C ARG A 122 -2.14 2.55 9.99
N TRP A 123 -1.67 1.78 10.92
CA TRP A 123 -1.14 2.20 12.22
C TRP A 123 0.35 1.93 12.29
N ASN A 124 1.09 2.80 12.95
CA ASN A 124 2.49 2.59 13.24
C ASN A 124 2.68 1.36 14.15
N SER A 125 3.88 0.81 14.17
CA SER A 125 4.20 -0.45 14.87
C SER A 125 3.89 -0.43 16.37
N ASP A 126 3.99 0.74 17.03
CA ASP A 126 3.70 0.98 18.44
C ASP A 126 2.21 1.22 18.73
N LYS A 127 1.36 1.38 17.72
CA LYS A 127 -0.06 1.68 17.82
C LYS A 127 -0.94 0.46 17.54
N HIS A 128 -2.20 0.52 17.97
CA HIS A 128 -3.16 -0.58 17.75
C HIS A 128 -4.57 -0.06 17.46
N PRO A 129 -5.30 -0.63 16.47
CA PRO A 129 -6.65 -0.19 16.08
C PRO A 129 -7.67 -0.12 17.21
N SER A 130 -7.53 -0.94 18.23
CA SER A 130 -8.45 -0.94 19.36
C SER A 130 -8.29 0.23 20.34
N LYS A 131 -7.23 1.05 20.19
CA LYS A 131 -6.88 2.11 21.15
C LYS A 131 -6.46 3.41 20.50
N ASP A 132 -5.94 3.34 19.29
CA ASP A 132 -5.28 4.45 18.63
C ASP A 132 -5.97 4.77 17.31
N LEU A 133 -5.86 6.02 16.87
CA LEU A 133 -6.30 6.41 15.54
C LEU A 133 -5.25 5.99 14.48
N PRO A 134 -5.69 5.69 13.25
CA PRO A 134 -4.79 5.36 12.16
C PRO A 134 -3.95 6.57 11.75
N ALA A 135 -2.72 6.31 11.30
CA ALA A 135 -1.81 7.33 10.80
C ALA A 135 -2.11 7.70 9.34
N SER A 136 -2.55 6.74 8.55
CA SER A 136 -2.78 6.95 7.12
C SER A 136 -3.89 6.08 6.57
N GLU A 137 -4.41 6.48 5.41
CA GLU A 137 -5.27 5.68 4.54
C GLU A 137 -4.50 5.29 3.28
N ILE A 138 -4.76 4.10 2.79
CA ILE A 138 -4.01 3.46 1.73
C ILE A 138 -4.89 3.23 0.51
N ARG A 139 -4.39 3.59 -0.67
CA ARG A 139 -4.82 3.05 -1.97
C ARG A 139 -3.61 2.43 -2.66
N TRP A 140 -3.84 1.41 -3.48
CA TRP A 140 -2.78 0.83 -4.28
C TRP A 140 -3.23 0.65 -5.73
N TYR A 141 -2.26 0.66 -6.62
CA TYR A 141 -2.42 0.58 -8.06
C TYR A 141 -1.36 -0.36 -8.64
N THR A 142 -1.66 -0.97 -9.75
CA THR A 142 -0.61 -1.60 -10.56
C THR A 142 0.13 -0.53 -11.38
N ALA A 143 1.38 -0.79 -11.76
CA ALA A 143 2.17 0.17 -12.55
C ALA A 143 1.55 0.50 -13.91
N GLU A 144 0.70 -0.38 -14.44
CA GLU A 144 0.01 -0.23 -15.73
C GLU A 144 -1.38 0.40 -15.59
N GLU A 145 -1.90 0.55 -14.36
CA GLU A 145 -3.25 1.04 -14.12
C GLU A 145 -3.31 2.55 -14.33
N GLU A 146 -4.22 2.97 -15.24
CA GLU A 146 -4.55 4.38 -15.38
C GLU A 146 -5.37 4.85 -14.18
N PHE A 147 -5.07 6.02 -13.65
CA PHE A 147 -5.85 6.62 -12.57
C PHE A 147 -6.39 7.99 -12.96
N ASP A 148 -7.59 8.28 -12.49
CA ASP A 148 -8.22 9.60 -12.64
C ASP A 148 -7.64 10.56 -11.59
N HIS A 149 -7.05 11.66 -12.04
CA HIS A 149 -6.48 12.70 -11.19
C HIS A 149 -7.53 13.35 -10.28
N ASN A 150 -8.77 13.54 -10.76
CA ASN A 150 -9.84 14.13 -9.97
C ASN A 150 -10.28 13.17 -8.86
N ASP A 151 -10.43 11.89 -9.20
CA ASP A 151 -10.75 10.86 -8.20
C ASP A 151 -9.66 10.73 -7.13
N LEU A 152 -8.39 10.84 -7.54
CA LEU A 152 -7.25 10.85 -6.63
C LEU A 152 -7.25 12.09 -5.73
N PHE A 153 -7.48 13.27 -6.30
CA PHE A 153 -7.55 14.54 -5.56
C PHE A 153 -8.69 14.54 -4.53
N ASP A 154 -9.88 14.09 -4.93
CA ASP A 154 -11.03 13.95 -4.04
C ASP A 154 -10.72 13.02 -2.87
N TRP A 155 -10.09 11.87 -3.15
CA TRP A 155 -9.69 10.93 -2.12
C TRP A 155 -8.67 11.54 -1.15
N VAL A 156 -7.63 12.21 -1.66
CA VAL A 156 -6.62 12.88 -0.81
C VAL A 156 -7.29 13.92 0.09
N THR A 157 -8.18 14.75 -0.47
CA THR A 157 -8.91 15.78 0.28
C THR A 157 -9.78 15.16 1.38
N GLU A 158 -10.47 14.06 1.08
CA GLU A 158 -11.27 13.34 2.06
C GLU A 158 -10.40 12.77 3.19
N VAL A 159 -9.27 12.14 2.86
CA VAL A 159 -8.33 11.58 3.84
C VAL A 159 -7.73 12.65 4.74
N GLU A 160 -7.32 13.78 4.17
CA GLU A 160 -6.83 14.94 4.94
C GLU A 160 -7.90 15.50 5.88
N SER A 161 -9.17 15.44 5.51
CA SER A 161 -10.28 15.87 6.39
C SER A 161 -10.39 15.02 7.67
N PHE A 162 -9.94 13.77 7.64
CA PHE A 162 -9.80 12.91 8.82
C PHE A 162 -8.50 13.14 9.61
N GLY A 163 -7.64 14.07 9.17
CA GLY A 163 -6.33 14.32 9.77
C GLY A 163 -5.31 13.21 9.54
N ARG A 164 -5.41 12.49 8.43
CA ARG A 164 -4.56 11.34 8.08
C ARG A 164 -3.71 11.63 6.85
N ILE A 165 -2.68 10.83 6.67
CA ILE A 165 -1.84 10.86 5.48
C ILE A 165 -2.48 9.97 4.40
N ALA A 166 -2.59 10.48 3.18
CA ALA A 166 -2.97 9.68 2.02
C ALA A 166 -1.72 8.98 1.47
N GLU A 167 -1.70 7.64 1.48
CA GLU A 167 -0.60 6.83 0.94
C GLU A 167 -1.06 6.08 -0.31
N ALA A 168 -0.52 6.44 -1.46
CA ALA A 168 -0.70 5.70 -2.70
C ALA A 168 0.50 4.75 -2.91
N LEU A 169 0.23 3.47 -3.11
CA LEU A 169 1.24 2.47 -3.40
C LEU A 169 1.11 2.01 -4.84
N VAL A 170 2.23 1.85 -5.51
CA VAL A 170 2.30 1.31 -6.87
C VAL A 170 3.08 0.02 -6.84
N VAL A 171 2.49 -1.02 -7.42
CA VAL A 171 3.09 -2.36 -7.53
C VAL A 171 3.41 -2.62 -8.99
N ASP A 172 4.65 -3.04 -9.27
CA ASP A 172 5.08 -3.44 -10.60
C ASP A 172 4.97 -4.96 -10.83
N GLU A 173 5.29 -5.41 -12.04
CA GLU A 173 5.27 -6.83 -12.42
C GLU A 173 6.26 -7.69 -11.62
N GLU A 174 7.33 -7.10 -11.08
CA GLU A 174 8.32 -7.78 -10.25
C GLU A 174 7.92 -7.81 -8.78
N LEU A 175 6.68 -7.36 -8.45
CA LEU A 175 6.13 -7.21 -7.10
C LEU A 175 6.90 -6.21 -6.24
N SER A 176 7.63 -5.29 -6.85
CA SER A 176 8.25 -4.18 -6.15
C SER A 176 7.19 -3.13 -5.82
N VAL A 177 7.22 -2.62 -4.60
CA VAL A 177 6.22 -1.67 -4.10
C VAL A 177 6.86 -0.33 -3.81
N VAL A 178 6.32 0.73 -4.42
CA VAL A 178 6.72 2.11 -4.15
C VAL A 178 5.58 2.84 -3.46
N THR A 179 5.87 3.54 -2.37
CA THR A 179 4.89 4.30 -1.58
C THR A 179 5.06 5.80 -1.83
N TYR A 180 3.96 6.47 -2.14
CA TYR A 180 3.86 7.92 -2.29
C TYR A 180 2.98 8.49 -1.18
N HIS A 181 3.47 9.51 -0.48
CA HIS A 181 2.63 10.32 0.40
C HIS A 181 2.07 11.47 -0.42
N LEU A 182 0.75 11.56 -0.43
CA LEU A 182 0.02 12.57 -1.19
C LEU A 182 -0.58 13.60 -0.23
N SER A 183 -0.58 14.85 -0.65
CA SER A 183 -1.23 15.95 0.05
C SER A 183 -1.76 16.97 -0.95
N THR A 184 -2.82 17.65 -0.55
CA THR A 184 -3.29 18.81 -1.30
C THR A 184 -2.33 19.98 -1.12
N SER A 185 -2.14 20.75 -2.17
CA SER A 185 -1.30 21.94 -2.15
C SER A 185 -2.04 23.08 -2.84
N ASP A 186 -2.01 24.24 -2.20
CA ASP A 186 -2.48 25.48 -2.83
C ASP A 186 -1.23 26.26 -3.31
N PRO A 187 -0.83 26.06 -4.58
CA PRO A 187 0.39 26.68 -5.09
C PRO A 187 0.23 28.18 -5.16
N ILE A 188 1.03 28.89 -4.38
CA ILE A 188 1.10 30.35 -4.40
C ILE A 188 2.30 30.74 -5.26
N GLY A 189 2.04 31.38 -6.41
CA GLY A 189 3.12 31.84 -7.28
C GLY A 189 2.66 32.92 -8.24
N SER A 190 3.61 33.70 -8.72
CA SER A 190 3.40 34.75 -9.74
C SER A 190 3.86 34.32 -11.14
N LEU A 191 4.34 33.10 -11.30
CA LEU A 191 4.79 32.58 -12.58
C LEU A 191 3.59 32.41 -13.52
N LYS A 192 3.71 32.93 -14.73
CA LYS A 192 2.70 32.74 -15.76
C LYS A 192 2.75 31.28 -16.23
N PRO A 193 1.59 30.64 -16.42
CA PRO A 193 1.57 29.31 -17.00
C PRO A 193 2.16 29.35 -18.42
N PRO A 194 2.93 28.32 -18.84
CA PRO A 194 3.44 28.22 -20.19
C PRO A 194 2.30 28.14 -21.20
N THR A 195 2.49 28.79 -22.33
CA THR A 195 1.56 28.77 -23.44
C THR A 195 1.97 27.70 -24.45
N THR A 196 1.06 27.34 -25.38
CA THR A 196 1.38 26.45 -26.49
C THR A 196 2.55 26.98 -27.35
N GLU A 197 2.67 28.31 -27.51
CA GLU A 197 3.76 28.94 -28.22
C GLU A 197 5.09 28.76 -27.53
N ASP A 198 5.11 28.84 -26.20
CA ASP A 198 6.31 28.58 -25.39
C ASP A 198 6.80 27.13 -25.54
N PHE A 199 5.88 26.14 -25.55
CA PHE A 199 6.23 24.75 -25.82
C PHE A 199 6.76 24.55 -27.24
N LEU A 200 6.14 25.14 -28.25
CA LEU A 200 6.61 25.09 -29.62
C LEU A 200 8.00 25.72 -29.79
N LYS A 201 8.26 26.80 -29.06
CA LYS A 201 9.57 27.43 -29.06
C LYS A 201 10.64 26.51 -28.44
N ILE A 202 10.34 25.86 -27.31
CA ILE A 202 11.25 24.91 -26.64
C ILE A 202 11.52 23.71 -27.54
N SER A 203 10.52 23.19 -28.25
CA SER A 203 10.69 22.03 -29.13
C SER A 203 11.66 22.29 -30.30
N ASN A 204 11.97 23.54 -30.60
CA ASN A 204 12.94 23.91 -31.65
C ASN A 204 14.36 24.08 -31.13
N TYR A 205 14.61 24.01 -29.80
CA TYR A 205 15.96 24.09 -29.29
C TYR A 205 16.68 22.75 -29.48
N GLU A 206 17.98 22.86 -29.80
CA GLU A 206 18.84 21.68 -29.84
C GLU A 206 19.07 21.15 -28.42
N TYR A 207 19.01 19.84 -28.28
CA TYR A 207 19.29 19.15 -27.04
C TYR A 207 20.24 17.97 -27.26
N SER A 208 20.94 17.60 -26.21
CA SER A 208 21.75 16.38 -26.20
C SER A 208 21.10 15.35 -25.25
N GLU A 209 21.02 14.11 -25.70
CA GLU A 209 20.54 13.04 -24.84
C GLU A 209 21.60 12.67 -23.79
N THR A 210 21.16 12.45 -22.56
CA THR A 210 21.99 11.95 -21.48
C THR A 210 22.02 10.41 -21.50
N ILE A 211 23.03 9.82 -20.88
CA ILE A 211 23.17 8.35 -20.77
C ILE A 211 21.97 7.72 -20.03
N THR A 212 21.27 8.51 -19.21
CA THR A 212 20.08 8.09 -18.42
C THR A 212 18.76 8.32 -19.14
N GLY A 213 18.79 8.70 -20.42
CA GLY A 213 17.58 8.94 -21.22
C GLY A 213 16.95 10.34 -21.04
N GLY A 214 17.61 11.24 -20.30
CA GLY A 214 17.17 12.63 -20.17
C GLY A 214 17.66 13.50 -21.33
N ALA A 215 17.03 14.67 -21.53
CA ALA A 215 17.45 15.67 -22.49
C ALA A 215 18.22 16.80 -21.78
N PHE A 216 19.35 17.21 -22.35
CA PHE A 216 20.13 18.36 -21.90
C PHE A 216 20.06 19.46 -22.95
N PHE A 217 19.57 20.63 -22.55
CA PHE A 217 19.56 21.83 -23.37
C PHE A 217 20.76 22.69 -23.02
N ALA A 218 21.46 23.20 -24.04
CA ALA A 218 22.49 24.21 -23.82
C ALA A 218 21.83 25.48 -23.28
N THR A 219 22.61 26.30 -22.54
CA THR A 219 22.13 27.57 -22.00
C THR A 219 21.67 28.47 -23.13
N VAL A 220 20.39 28.84 -23.12
CA VAL A 220 19.77 29.74 -24.09
C VAL A 220 19.37 31.02 -23.38
N SER A 221 19.70 32.16 -24.00
CA SER A 221 19.44 33.49 -23.44
C SER A 221 17.97 33.92 -23.52
N ASP A 222 17.19 33.24 -24.35
CA ASP A 222 15.80 33.55 -24.65
C ASP A 222 14.83 32.42 -24.22
N TRP A 223 15.17 31.70 -23.15
CA TRP A 223 14.29 30.69 -22.59
C TRP A 223 12.90 31.28 -22.28
N PRO A 224 11.81 30.70 -22.82
CA PRO A 224 10.56 31.44 -22.93
C PRO A 224 9.81 31.61 -21.62
N VAL A 225 9.92 30.69 -20.68
CA VAL A 225 9.17 30.73 -19.42
C VAL A 225 9.96 30.11 -18.28
N GLU A 226 10.10 30.81 -17.18
CA GLU A 226 10.75 30.30 -15.96
C GLU A 226 10.07 29.05 -15.40
N ALA A 227 8.75 28.91 -15.59
CA ALA A 227 7.98 27.78 -15.08
C ALA A 227 8.29 26.43 -15.77
N ILE A 228 8.90 26.44 -16.96
CA ILE A 228 9.30 25.20 -17.67
C ILE A 228 10.67 24.69 -17.17
N GLY A 229 11.24 25.35 -16.20
CA GLY A 229 12.52 25.01 -15.64
C GLY A 229 13.66 25.84 -16.21
N VAL A 230 14.78 25.78 -15.52
CA VAL A 230 16.03 26.42 -15.98
C VAL A 230 16.76 25.41 -16.86
N PRO A 231 17.33 25.79 -18.00
CA PRO A 231 18.06 24.86 -18.87
C PRO A 231 19.41 24.49 -18.22
N THR A 232 19.35 23.80 -17.09
CA THR A 232 20.50 23.23 -16.39
C THR A 232 20.35 21.72 -16.34
N HIS A 233 21.46 21.00 -16.38
CA HIS A 233 21.46 19.55 -16.27
C HIS A 233 20.77 19.03 -15.00
N LEU A 234 20.68 19.83 -13.94
CA LEU A 234 20.01 19.47 -12.69
C LEU A 234 18.48 19.46 -12.80
N SER A 235 17.90 20.40 -13.56
CA SER A 235 16.45 20.46 -13.71
C SER A 235 15.90 19.31 -14.58
N LEU A 236 16.67 18.83 -15.52
CA LEU A 236 16.26 17.72 -16.39
C LEU A 236 16.39 16.35 -15.70
N ILE A 237 17.37 16.16 -14.83
CA ILE A 237 17.48 14.94 -14.01
C ILE A 237 16.28 14.79 -13.07
N HIS A 238 15.75 15.87 -12.54
CA HIS A 238 14.58 15.83 -11.65
C HIS A 238 13.26 15.62 -12.39
N ILE A 239 13.19 15.91 -13.69
CA ILE A 239 11.98 15.68 -14.50
C ILE A 239 11.97 14.27 -15.09
N SER A 240 13.13 13.69 -15.37
CA SER A 240 13.26 12.38 -16.02
C SER A 240 13.50 11.20 -15.07
N GLU A 241 13.88 11.45 -13.82
CA GLU A 241 13.93 10.41 -12.81
C GLU A 241 12.72 10.59 -11.87
N PRO A 242 11.79 9.62 -11.83
CA PRO A 242 10.87 9.51 -10.70
C PRO A 242 11.74 9.39 -9.45
N THR A 243 11.65 10.38 -8.62
CA THR A 243 12.45 10.62 -7.42
C THR A 243 12.85 9.31 -6.73
N ARG A 244 14.10 8.89 -6.87
CA ARG A 244 14.70 8.01 -5.87
C ARG A 244 14.74 8.81 -4.58
N LEU A 245 13.70 8.67 -3.78
CA LEU A 245 13.67 9.18 -2.43
C LEU A 245 14.89 8.63 -1.70
N ARG A 246 15.85 9.50 -1.42
CA ARG A 246 16.93 9.16 -0.49
C ARG A 246 16.26 8.73 0.81
N ARG A 247 16.49 7.48 1.18
CA ARG A 247 16.26 7.03 2.55
C ARG A 247 17.05 7.95 3.48
N ILE A 248 16.34 8.72 4.27
CA ILE A 248 16.89 9.38 5.46
C ILE A 248 16.70 8.40 6.62
#